data_646291460bc55204e91f333a8363a5d3
#
_entry.id   646291460bc55204e91f333a8363a5d3
#
_cell.length_a   1.000
_cell.length_b   1.000
_cell.length_c   1.000
_cell.angle_alpha   90.00
_cell.angle_beta   90.00
_cell.angle_gamma   90.00
#
_symmetry.space_group_name_H-M   'P 1'
#
loop_
_entity.id
_entity.type
_entity.pdbx_description
1 polymer ?
#
loop_
_entity_poly.entity_id
_entity_poly.type
_entity_poly.pdbx_seq_one_letter_code
_entity_poly.pdbx_strand_id
1 'polypeptide(L)'
;FGEEIEALEFFVCVDIFPTIATAYADVIFPDCCWGEVDGTFTNTERRVQRIRKVLDPPGEVRPHWWVLQELAKRINGYDLGFTSEESVWEDMRKTATSCAGITYERIEEVGLQWPCPTLDHPGTPLMHTSGNFTRGKGLFHHTDHIPPAELPDEAYPFLLSTGRRLWHYHTATQTRNSVGLENLFPEELMEISPVDAE
;
A
#
# COMPACT_ATOMS: atom_id res chain seq x y z
N PHE A 1 18.28 12.52 -1.97
CA PHE A 1 17.62 11.54 -1.08
C PHE A 1 18.47 11.28 0.17
N GLY A 2 19.78 10.91 0.05
CA GLY A 2 20.64 10.68 1.22
C GLY A 2 20.85 11.93 2.06
N GLU A 3 21.21 13.03 1.44
CA GLU A 3 21.44 14.32 2.11
C GLU A 3 20.20 14.84 2.85
N GLU A 4 19.01 14.64 2.31
CA GLU A 4 17.75 15.05 2.95
C GLU A 4 17.43 14.20 4.18
N ILE A 5 17.73 12.89 4.14
CA ILE A 5 17.53 12.00 5.30
C ILE A 5 18.58 12.29 6.39
N GLU A 6 19.83 12.52 6.02
CA GLU A 6 20.90 12.88 6.95
C GLU A 6 20.65 14.23 7.65
N ALA A 7 19.82 15.09 7.08
CA ALA A 7 19.40 16.35 7.69
C ALA A 7 18.30 16.18 8.76
N LEU A 8 17.72 15.01 8.91
CA LEU A 8 16.72 14.72 9.95
C LEU A 8 17.41 14.61 11.32
N GLU A 9 16.78 15.15 12.35
CA GLU A 9 17.28 15.02 13.73
C GLU A 9 17.15 13.58 14.25
N PHE A 10 16.18 12.84 13.76
CA PHE A 10 15.93 11.46 14.16
C PHE A 10 15.08 10.75 13.09
N PHE A 11 15.55 9.59 12.62
CA PHE A 11 14.88 8.80 11.61
C PHE A 11 14.58 7.39 12.09
N VAL A 12 13.31 7.01 12.04
CA VAL A 12 12.83 5.66 12.38
C VAL A 12 12.36 4.97 11.11
N CYS A 13 12.85 3.77 10.87
CA CYS A 13 12.42 2.93 9.75
C CYS A 13 11.68 1.70 10.27
N VAL A 14 10.57 1.36 9.64
CA VAL A 14 9.83 0.11 9.87
C VAL A 14 9.76 -0.63 8.54
N ASP A 15 10.39 -1.77 8.44
CA ASP A 15 10.45 -2.53 7.17
C ASP A 15 10.63 -4.03 7.45
N ILE A 16 10.28 -4.85 6.46
CA ILE A 16 10.45 -6.31 6.50
C ILE A 16 11.84 -6.75 6.05
N PHE A 17 12.57 -5.92 5.32
CA PHE A 17 13.93 -6.17 4.85
C PHE A 17 14.84 -4.96 5.11
N PRO A 18 16.15 -5.18 5.31
CA PRO A 18 17.12 -4.11 5.22
C PRO A 18 17.09 -3.47 3.83
N THR A 19 16.98 -2.16 3.78
CA THR A 19 16.93 -1.36 2.56
C THR A 19 17.97 -0.23 2.61
N ILE A 20 18.13 0.52 1.51
CA ILE A 20 18.99 1.70 1.51
C ILE A 20 18.52 2.70 2.58
N ALA A 21 17.22 2.84 2.79
CA ALA A 21 16.67 3.74 3.81
C ALA A 21 17.05 3.30 5.23
N THR A 22 17.06 1.99 5.52
CA THR A 22 17.44 1.49 6.85
C THR A 22 18.89 1.76 7.21
N ALA A 23 19.78 2.00 6.20
CA ALA A 23 21.17 2.35 6.46
C ALA A 23 21.35 3.75 7.09
N TYR A 24 20.35 4.62 6.96
CA TYR A 24 20.33 5.97 7.52
C TYR A 24 19.51 6.06 8.83
N ALA A 25 18.82 4.99 9.21
CA ALA A 25 17.90 5.04 10.34
C ALA A 25 18.63 4.99 11.69
N ASP A 26 18.22 5.84 12.63
CA ASP A 26 18.64 5.80 14.02
C ASP A 26 18.05 4.59 14.76
N VAL A 27 16.83 4.22 14.38
CA VAL A 27 16.12 3.06 14.91
C VAL A 27 15.41 2.31 13.80
N ILE A 28 15.52 0.99 13.81
CA ILE A 28 14.83 0.10 12.86
C ILE A 28 13.92 -0.83 13.68
N PHE A 29 12.63 -0.86 13.32
CA PHE A 29 11.68 -1.87 13.80
C PHE A 29 11.42 -2.87 12.67
N PRO A 30 11.63 -4.17 12.90
CA PRO A 30 11.23 -5.19 11.94
C PRO A 30 9.70 -5.30 11.91
N ASP A 31 9.12 -5.31 10.70
CA ASP A 31 7.67 -5.44 10.49
C ASP A 31 7.28 -6.85 10.07
N CYS A 32 6.01 -7.17 10.25
CA CYS A 32 5.43 -8.42 9.79
C CYS A 32 5.19 -8.40 8.28
N CYS A 33 5.47 -9.53 7.62
CA CYS A 33 4.98 -9.78 6.28
C CYS A 33 3.45 -10.02 6.33
N TRP A 34 2.77 -9.83 5.20
CA TRP A 34 1.30 -10.01 5.09
C TRP A 34 0.80 -11.41 5.49
N GLY A 35 1.64 -12.45 5.37
CA GLY A 35 1.31 -13.82 5.82
C GLY A 35 1.54 -14.08 7.31
N GLU A 36 2.09 -13.13 8.04
CA GLU A 36 2.45 -13.23 9.47
C GLU A 36 1.48 -12.46 10.37
N VAL A 37 0.49 -11.79 9.79
CA VAL A 37 -0.52 -11.00 10.51
C VAL A 37 -1.91 -11.22 9.93
N ASP A 38 -2.93 -11.06 10.76
CA ASP A 38 -4.31 -10.90 10.30
C ASP A 38 -4.54 -9.47 9.81
N GLY A 39 -5.59 -9.27 9.01
CA GLY A 39 -5.91 -7.93 8.54
C GLY A 39 -6.89 -7.89 7.39
N THR A 40 -6.82 -6.80 6.63
CA THR A 40 -7.63 -6.61 5.42
C THR A 40 -6.78 -6.04 4.30
N PHE A 41 -7.06 -6.48 3.06
CA PHE A 41 -6.62 -5.80 1.85
C PHE A 41 -7.82 -5.26 1.08
N THR A 42 -7.65 -4.09 0.49
CA THR A 42 -8.61 -3.54 -0.46
C THR A 42 -8.02 -3.62 -1.86
N ASN A 43 -8.68 -4.33 -2.76
CA ASN A 43 -8.22 -4.47 -4.14
C ASN A 43 -8.68 -3.30 -5.04
N THR A 44 -8.28 -3.34 -6.31
CA THR A 44 -8.59 -2.28 -7.29
C THR A 44 -10.09 -2.09 -7.54
N GLU A 45 -10.92 -3.13 -7.36
CA GLU A 45 -12.38 -3.03 -7.43
C GLU A 45 -13.04 -2.54 -6.13
N ARG A 46 -12.26 -2.02 -5.19
CA ARG A 46 -12.72 -1.52 -3.88
C ARG A 46 -13.25 -2.62 -2.95
N ARG A 47 -12.91 -3.87 -3.21
CA ARG A 47 -13.30 -4.99 -2.36
C ARG A 47 -12.35 -5.11 -1.18
N VAL A 48 -12.90 -4.98 0.02
CA VAL A 48 -12.21 -5.26 1.27
C VAL A 48 -12.28 -6.76 1.53
N GLN A 49 -11.13 -7.39 1.69
CA GLN A 49 -10.98 -8.83 1.85
C GLN A 49 -10.15 -9.15 3.08
N ARG A 50 -10.44 -10.26 3.74
CA ARG A 50 -9.66 -10.74 4.89
C ARG A 50 -8.30 -11.28 4.45
N ILE A 51 -7.29 -10.91 5.22
CA ILE A 51 -6.00 -11.62 5.26
C ILE A 51 -5.99 -12.42 6.54
N ARG A 52 -5.47 -13.64 6.46
CA ARG A 52 -5.29 -14.52 7.61
C ARG A 52 -3.83 -14.86 7.78
N LYS A 53 -3.38 -14.74 8.99
CA LYS A 53 -2.06 -15.19 9.40
C LYS A 53 -1.89 -16.68 9.08
N VAL A 54 -0.79 -17.02 8.43
CA VAL A 54 -0.41 -18.40 8.04
C VAL A 54 0.85 -18.85 8.75
N LEU A 55 1.71 -17.89 9.12
CA LEU A 55 3.00 -18.12 9.75
C LEU A 55 3.14 -17.24 10.99
N ASP A 56 3.87 -17.72 11.99
CA ASP A 56 4.28 -16.86 13.08
C ASP A 56 5.40 -15.93 12.64
N PRO A 57 5.35 -14.64 13.01
CA PRO A 57 6.44 -13.73 12.72
C PRO A 57 7.74 -14.20 13.39
N PRO A 58 8.90 -14.06 12.73
CA PRO A 58 10.15 -14.53 13.28
C PRO A 58 10.64 -13.66 14.45
N GLY A 59 11.24 -14.29 15.46
CA GLY A 59 11.90 -13.59 16.57
C GLY A 59 11.00 -12.60 17.31
N GLU A 60 11.44 -11.35 17.41
CA GLU A 60 10.74 -10.29 18.13
C GLU A 60 9.90 -9.36 17.23
N VAL A 61 9.69 -9.74 15.98
CA VAL A 61 8.85 -8.98 15.03
C VAL A 61 7.43 -8.77 15.60
N ARG A 62 6.90 -7.57 15.43
CA ARG A 62 5.56 -7.21 15.88
C ARG A 62 4.82 -6.49 14.73
N PRO A 63 3.49 -6.62 14.64
CA PRO A 63 2.71 -5.86 13.66
C PRO A 63 2.93 -4.35 13.84
N HIS A 64 3.03 -3.62 12.74
CA HIS A 64 3.30 -2.18 12.77
C HIS A 64 2.27 -1.39 13.60
N TRP A 65 0.98 -1.81 13.63
CA TRP A 65 -0.03 -1.14 14.47
C TRP A 65 0.34 -1.23 15.95
N TRP A 66 0.89 -2.35 16.40
CA TRP A 66 1.35 -2.52 17.78
C TRP A 66 2.55 -1.60 18.10
N VAL A 67 3.50 -1.52 17.16
CA VAL A 67 4.65 -0.61 17.29
C VAL A 67 4.19 0.84 17.43
N LEU A 68 3.26 1.27 16.57
CA LEU A 68 2.70 2.62 16.61
C LEU A 68 1.94 2.91 17.91
N GLN A 69 1.14 1.95 18.40
CA GLN A 69 0.44 2.09 19.69
C GLN A 69 1.42 2.23 20.85
N GLU A 70 2.46 1.40 20.88
CA GLU A 70 3.46 1.44 21.94
C GLU A 70 4.29 2.74 21.89
N LEU A 71 4.59 3.25 20.71
CA LEU A 71 5.23 4.56 20.55
C LEU A 71 4.33 5.69 21.04
N ALA A 72 3.06 5.72 20.63
CA ALA A 72 2.11 6.72 21.09
C ALA A 72 1.99 6.76 22.62
N LYS A 73 1.90 5.57 23.23
CA LYS A 73 1.82 5.43 24.68
C LYS A 73 3.08 5.95 25.40
N ARG A 74 4.27 5.70 24.85
CA ARG A 74 5.54 6.13 25.45
C ARG A 74 5.84 7.61 25.22
N ILE A 75 5.49 8.16 24.07
CA ILE A 75 5.80 9.54 23.70
C ILE A 75 4.86 10.52 24.42
N ASN A 76 3.56 10.25 24.40
CA ASN A 76 2.55 11.20 24.88
C ASN A 76 1.55 10.62 25.90
N GLY A 77 1.73 9.37 26.32
CA GLY A 77 0.83 8.70 27.27
C GLY A 77 -0.50 8.26 26.66
N TYR A 78 -0.69 8.39 25.35
CA TYR A 78 -1.95 8.06 24.69
C TYR A 78 -2.02 6.57 24.33
N ASP A 79 -2.85 5.82 25.05
CA ASP A 79 -3.12 4.42 24.75
C ASP A 79 -4.30 4.33 23.78
N LEU A 80 -4.03 3.82 22.56
CA LEU A 80 -5.04 3.61 21.53
C LEU A 80 -6.02 2.47 21.89
N GLY A 81 -5.63 1.59 22.81
CA GLY A 81 -6.46 0.50 23.30
C GLY A 81 -6.66 -0.65 22.33
N PHE A 82 -5.85 -0.73 21.28
CA PHE A 82 -5.93 -1.83 20.33
C PHE A 82 -5.39 -3.13 20.92
N THR A 83 -6.11 -4.22 20.66
CA THR A 83 -5.78 -5.57 21.15
C THR A 83 -5.61 -6.58 20.01
N SER A 84 -6.01 -6.20 18.80
CA SER A 84 -5.94 -7.04 17.59
C SER A 84 -6.08 -6.17 16.33
N GLU A 85 -5.77 -6.74 15.17
CA GLU A 85 -6.02 -6.15 13.86
C GLU A 85 -7.51 -5.86 13.65
N GLU A 86 -8.38 -6.70 14.17
CA GLU A 86 -9.83 -6.47 14.14
C GLU A 86 -10.20 -5.21 14.94
N SER A 87 -9.60 -4.99 16.11
CA SER A 87 -9.86 -3.79 16.90
C SER A 87 -9.40 -2.52 16.20
N VAL A 88 -8.32 -2.57 15.43
CA VAL A 88 -7.86 -1.48 14.55
C VAL A 88 -8.87 -1.23 13.43
N TRP A 89 -9.35 -2.28 12.79
CA TRP A 89 -10.36 -2.19 11.75
C TRP A 89 -11.68 -1.61 12.28
N GLU A 90 -12.13 -2.06 13.45
CA GLU A 90 -13.34 -1.55 14.10
C GLU A 90 -13.25 -0.05 14.44
N ASP A 91 -12.08 0.44 14.77
CA ASP A 91 -11.86 1.87 14.99
C ASP A 91 -11.80 2.66 13.67
N MET A 92 -11.09 2.14 12.67
CA MET A 92 -11.01 2.75 11.35
C MET A 92 -12.39 2.93 10.71
N ARG A 93 -13.26 1.94 10.76
CA ARG A 93 -14.60 2.03 10.15
C ARG A 93 -15.57 2.96 10.87
N LYS A 94 -15.28 3.41 12.10
CA LYS A 94 -16.03 4.50 12.76
C LYS A 94 -15.76 5.86 12.13
N THR A 95 -14.55 6.06 11.64
CA THR A 95 -14.14 7.30 10.96
C THR A 95 -14.37 7.22 9.45
N ALA A 96 -14.10 6.08 8.84
CA ALA A 96 -14.36 5.81 7.42
C ALA A 96 -15.80 5.32 7.21
N THR A 97 -16.76 6.23 7.24
CA THR A 97 -18.20 5.93 7.17
C THR A 97 -18.60 5.12 5.92
N SER A 98 -17.85 5.22 4.85
CA SER A 98 -18.02 4.37 3.66
C SER A 98 -17.75 2.89 3.90
N CYS A 99 -17.02 2.55 4.95
CA CYS A 99 -16.71 1.17 5.37
C CYS A 99 -17.46 0.75 6.63
N ALA A 100 -18.35 1.60 7.18
CA ALA A 100 -18.99 1.36 8.48
C ALA A 100 -19.76 0.03 8.59
N GLY A 101 -20.30 -0.46 7.47
CA GLY A 101 -20.99 -1.73 7.39
C GLY A 101 -20.10 -2.95 7.11
N ILE A 102 -18.79 -2.79 6.96
CA ILE A 102 -17.87 -3.87 6.62
C ILE A 102 -17.23 -4.40 7.91
N THR A 103 -17.82 -5.41 8.54
CA THR A 103 -17.25 -6.10 9.70
C THR A 103 -16.43 -7.29 9.27
N TYR A 104 -15.52 -7.77 10.11
CA TYR A 104 -14.76 -9.00 9.87
C TYR A 104 -15.67 -10.19 9.60
N GLU A 105 -16.74 -10.34 10.38
CA GLU A 105 -17.76 -11.39 10.18
C GLU A 105 -18.35 -11.35 8.76
N ARG A 106 -18.69 -10.18 8.27
CA ARG A 106 -19.32 -10.02 6.94
C ARG A 106 -18.37 -10.28 5.76
N ILE A 107 -17.08 -10.16 5.97
CA ILE A 107 -16.05 -10.39 4.94
C ILE A 107 -15.26 -11.68 5.18
N GLU A 108 -15.76 -12.57 6.05
CA GLU A 108 -15.05 -13.79 6.44
C GLU A 108 -14.76 -14.70 5.25
N GLU A 109 -15.71 -14.89 4.35
CA GLU A 109 -15.57 -15.77 3.18
C GLU A 109 -15.37 -14.96 1.89
N VAL A 110 -16.23 -13.95 1.70
CA VAL A 110 -16.24 -13.12 0.50
C VAL A 110 -16.16 -11.66 0.90
N GLY A 111 -15.18 -10.95 0.38
CA GLY A 111 -15.02 -9.52 0.65
C GLY A 111 -16.21 -8.68 0.17
N LEU A 112 -16.34 -7.47 0.71
CA LEU A 112 -17.37 -6.48 0.37
C LEU A 112 -16.75 -5.22 -0.24
N GLN A 113 -17.39 -4.71 -1.27
CA GLN A 113 -16.98 -3.46 -1.91
C GLN A 113 -17.58 -2.26 -1.19
N TRP A 114 -16.73 -1.32 -0.83
CA TRP A 114 -17.19 -0.02 -0.33
C TRP A 114 -17.64 0.90 -1.51
N PRO A 115 -18.57 1.85 -1.31
CA PRO A 115 -19.28 2.17 -0.06
C PRO A 115 -20.19 1.05 0.45
N CYS A 116 -20.09 0.80 1.75
CA CYS A 116 -20.95 -0.10 2.50
C CYS A 116 -21.23 0.54 3.87
N PRO A 117 -22.13 1.54 3.93
CA PRO A 117 -22.26 2.43 5.08
C PRO A 117 -23.02 1.82 6.26
N THR A 118 -23.78 0.74 6.05
CA THR A 118 -24.59 0.10 7.09
C THR A 118 -24.40 -1.41 7.08
N LEU A 119 -24.73 -2.07 8.19
CA LEU A 119 -24.55 -3.51 8.37
C LEU A 119 -25.42 -4.36 7.43
N ASP A 120 -26.53 -3.84 6.98
CA ASP A 120 -27.46 -4.49 6.04
C ASP A 120 -27.15 -4.16 4.57
N HIS A 121 -26.26 -3.18 4.30
CA HIS A 121 -25.91 -2.78 2.94
C HIS A 121 -25.11 -3.88 2.23
N PRO A 122 -25.49 -4.29 0.99
CA PRO A 122 -24.86 -5.43 0.31
C PRO A 122 -23.45 -5.14 -0.27
N GLY A 123 -22.92 -3.95 -0.07
CA GLY A 123 -21.74 -3.46 -0.76
C GLY A 123 -22.11 -2.73 -2.06
N THR A 124 -21.14 -2.11 -2.71
CA THR A 124 -21.34 -1.31 -3.93
C THR A 124 -20.43 -1.82 -5.07
N PRO A 125 -20.81 -2.88 -5.79
CA PRO A 125 -19.99 -3.41 -6.89
C PRO A 125 -19.76 -2.36 -7.98
N LEU A 126 -20.77 -1.56 -8.31
CA LEU A 126 -20.71 -0.54 -9.36
C LEU A 126 -21.09 0.82 -8.77
N MET A 127 -20.21 1.80 -8.96
CA MET A 127 -20.42 3.16 -8.45
C MET A 127 -21.42 3.94 -9.33
N HIS A 128 -22.12 4.88 -8.67
CA HIS A 128 -22.97 5.87 -9.36
C HIS A 128 -24.10 5.29 -10.23
N THR A 129 -24.61 4.09 -9.91
CA THR A 129 -25.71 3.43 -10.64
C THR A 129 -27.02 4.22 -10.61
N SER A 130 -27.21 5.11 -9.63
CA SER A 130 -28.34 6.03 -9.57
C SER A 130 -28.27 7.20 -10.58
N GLY A 131 -27.18 7.31 -11.32
CA GLY A 131 -26.92 8.43 -12.23
C GLY A 131 -26.47 9.72 -11.55
N ASN A 132 -26.21 9.67 -10.24
CA ASN A 132 -25.75 10.80 -9.45
C ASN A 132 -24.41 10.50 -8.78
N PHE A 133 -23.58 11.53 -8.67
CA PHE A 133 -22.40 11.51 -7.81
C PHE A 133 -22.79 11.89 -6.39
N THR A 134 -21.91 11.68 -5.40
CA THR A 134 -22.16 12.04 -3.99
C THR A 134 -22.55 13.52 -3.82
N ARG A 135 -22.06 14.39 -4.70
CA ARG A 135 -22.37 15.83 -4.74
C ARG A 135 -23.53 16.19 -5.68
N GLY A 136 -24.30 15.21 -6.18
CA GLY A 136 -25.34 15.40 -7.16
C GLY A 136 -24.85 15.15 -8.60
N LYS A 137 -24.99 16.11 -9.50
CA LYS A 137 -24.52 15.96 -10.89
C LYS A 137 -22.99 16.00 -10.96
N GLY A 138 -22.43 15.33 -11.96
CA GLY A 138 -21.00 15.40 -12.28
C GLY A 138 -20.56 16.82 -12.59
N LEU A 139 -19.41 17.21 -12.09
CA LEU A 139 -18.81 18.51 -12.37
C LEU A 139 -17.71 18.31 -13.43
N PHE A 140 -17.80 19.06 -14.51
CA PHE A 140 -16.73 19.14 -15.49
C PHE A 140 -15.68 20.15 -15.01
N HIS A 141 -14.43 19.71 -14.96
CA HIS A 141 -13.30 20.59 -14.70
C HIS A 141 -12.57 20.83 -16.03
N HIS A 142 -12.45 22.10 -16.40
CA HIS A 142 -11.60 22.47 -17.52
C HIS A 142 -10.15 22.22 -17.15
N THR A 143 -9.43 21.55 -18.03
CA THR A 143 -8.01 21.25 -17.87
C THR A 143 -7.33 21.44 -19.22
N ASP A 144 -6.39 22.36 -19.27
CA ASP A 144 -5.54 22.55 -20.45
C ASP A 144 -4.52 21.42 -20.54
N HIS A 145 -4.09 21.13 -21.77
CA HIS A 145 -2.99 20.21 -21.97
C HIS A 145 -1.67 20.85 -21.47
N ILE A 146 -1.04 20.18 -20.51
CA ILE A 146 0.29 20.52 -20.04
C ILE A 146 1.23 19.43 -20.55
N PRO A 147 2.23 19.77 -21.40
CA PRO A 147 3.19 18.78 -21.86
C PRO A 147 4.04 18.28 -20.68
N PRO A 148 4.68 17.10 -20.81
CA PRO A 148 5.66 16.63 -19.84
C PRO A 148 6.73 17.70 -19.55
N ALA A 149 7.22 17.73 -18.30
CA ALA A 149 8.28 18.68 -17.90
C ALA A 149 9.58 18.45 -18.68
N GLU A 150 9.80 17.23 -19.14
CA GLU A 150 10.95 16.83 -19.93
C GLU A 150 10.46 16.14 -21.21
N LEU A 151 10.91 16.62 -22.35
CA LEU A 151 10.60 16.09 -23.68
C LEU A 151 11.90 15.60 -24.34
N PRO A 152 11.81 14.65 -25.29
CA PRO A 152 12.97 14.24 -26.07
C PRO A 152 13.65 15.46 -26.75
N ASP A 153 14.99 15.44 -26.74
CA ASP A 153 15.82 16.44 -27.40
C ASP A 153 16.95 15.77 -28.21
N GLU A 154 17.88 16.55 -28.76
CA GLU A 154 18.97 16.04 -29.56
C GLU A 154 19.95 15.16 -28.76
N ALA A 155 20.14 15.44 -27.46
CA ALA A 155 21.01 14.66 -26.58
C ALA A 155 20.32 13.42 -26.01
N TYR A 156 18.99 13.48 -25.81
CA TYR A 156 18.14 12.42 -25.28
C TYR A 156 16.93 12.22 -26.20
N PRO A 157 17.09 11.50 -27.33
CA PRO A 157 16.06 11.43 -28.37
C PRO A 157 14.89 10.50 -28.04
N PHE A 158 14.98 9.71 -26.98
CA PHE A 158 13.95 8.73 -26.62
C PHE A 158 13.18 9.12 -25.36
N LEU A 159 11.91 8.78 -25.34
CA LEU A 159 11.06 8.87 -24.15
C LEU A 159 11.05 7.54 -23.41
N LEU A 160 11.53 7.53 -22.17
CA LEU A 160 11.45 6.35 -21.30
C LEU A 160 10.03 6.17 -20.78
N SER A 161 9.44 5.01 -21.08
CA SER A 161 8.16 4.58 -20.48
C SER A 161 8.39 3.39 -19.57
N THR A 162 8.06 3.52 -18.29
CA THR A 162 8.18 2.42 -17.32
C THR A 162 6.88 1.60 -17.28
N GLY A 163 7.04 0.28 -17.15
CA GLY A 163 5.91 -0.66 -17.04
C GLY A 163 6.09 -1.66 -15.91
N ARG A 164 4.97 -2.29 -15.51
CA ARG A 164 5.00 -3.36 -14.50
C ARG A 164 5.41 -4.69 -15.12
N ARG A 165 6.17 -5.46 -14.33
CA ARG A 165 6.49 -6.87 -14.61
C ARG A 165 5.62 -7.78 -13.75
N LEU A 166 5.25 -8.94 -14.29
CA LEU A 166 4.40 -9.90 -13.58
C LEU A 166 5.08 -10.46 -12.33
N TRP A 167 6.39 -10.72 -12.42
CA TRP A 167 7.14 -11.47 -11.41
C TRP A 167 7.66 -10.60 -10.27
N HIS A 168 7.85 -9.32 -10.51
CA HIS A 168 8.38 -8.40 -9.51
C HIS A 168 7.39 -7.28 -9.17
N TYR A 169 7.33 -6.97 -7.89
CA TYR A 169 6.46 -5.92 -7.36
C TYR A 169 7.25 -4.61 -7.25
N HIS A 170 6.74 -3.56 -7.91
CA HIS A 170 7.40 -2.24 -8.01
C HIS A 170 8.86 -2.35 -8.50
N THR A 171 9.80 -1.78 -7.75
CA THR A 171 11.25 -1.81 -8.01
C THR A 171 11.93 -3.12 -7.58
N ALA A 172 11.15 -4.13 -7.26
CA ALA A 172 11.60 -5.46 -6.83
C ALA A 172 12.37 -5.51 -5.50
N THR A 173 12.40 -4.42 -4.73
CA THR A 173 13.13 -4.35 -3.45
C THR A 173 12.77 -5.48 -2.49
N GLN A 174 11.50 -5.91 -2.48
CA GLN A 174 11.05 -7.05 -1.67
C GLN A 174 11.12 -8.37 -2.44
N THR A 175 10.61 -8.42 -3.67
CA THR A 175 10.45 -9.67 -4.42
C THR A 175 11.76 -10.29 -4.89
N ARG A 176 12.85 -9.52 -5.04
CA ARG A 176 14.20 -10.07 -5.29
C ARG A 176 14.77 -10.84 -4.11
N ASN A 177 14.22 -10.69 -2.91
CA ASN A 177 14.56 -11.54 -1.76
C ASN A 177 13.90 -12.93 -1.83
N SER A 178 12.98 -13.15 -2.79
CA SER A 178 12.40 -14.45 -3.06
C SER A 178 13.23 -15.18 -4.12
N VAL A 179 13.96 -16.22 -3.70
CA VAL A 179 14.84 -17.01 -4.59
C VAL A 179 14.09 -17.55 -5.82
N GLY A 180 12.83 -17.95 -5.65
CA GLY A 180 12.00 -18.45 -6.75
C GLY A 180 11.70 -17.38 -7.80
N LEU A 181 11.34 -16.17 -7.38
CA LEU A 181 11.04 -15.06 -8.28
C LEU A 181 12.31 -14.53 -8.94
N GLU A 182 13.40 -14.40 -8.19
CA GLU A 182 14.68 -13.96 -8.72
C GLU A 182 15.23 -14.94 -9.76
N ASN A 183 15.07 -16.24 -9.56
CA ASN A 183 15.47 -17.25 -10.56
C ASN A 183 14.60 -17.21 -11.83
N LEU A 184 13.33 -16.83 -11.71
CA LEU A 184 12.44 -16.69 -12.87
C LEU A 184 12.73 -15.43 -13.69
N PHE A 185 13.12 -14.35 -13.03
CA PHE A 185 13.31 -13.06 -13.68
C PHE A 185 14.46 -12.27 -13.03
N PRO A 186 15.73 -12.69 -13.27
CA PRO A 186 16.89 -12.11 -12.59
C PRO A 186 17.29 -10.71 -13.09
N GLU A 187 16.87 -10.34 -14.31
CA GLU A 187 17.33 -9.11 -14.97
C GLU A 187 16.17 -8.18 -15.33
N GLU A 188 16.41 -6.87 -15.24
CA GLU A 188 15.52 -5.89 -15.84
C GLU A 188 15.74 -5.83 -17.35
N LEU A 189 14.63 -5.71 -18.09
CA LEU A 189 14.65 -5.67 -19.55
C LEU A 189 14.21 -4.29 -20.04
N MET A 190 14.94 -3.77 -20.99
CA MET A 190 14.53 -2.62 -21.81
C MET A 190 14.04 -3.14 -23.16
N GLU A 191 12.83 -2.74 -23.54
CA GLU A 191 12.26 -3.02 -24.85
C GLU A 191 12.42 -1.79 -25.72
N ILE A 192 13.04 -1.95 -26.87
CA ILE A 192 13.31 -0.88 -27.83
C ILE A 192 13.00 -1.39 -29.24
N SER A 193 12.54 -0.51 -30.13
CA SER A 193 12.38 -0.84 -31.54
C SER A 193 13.73 -1.26 -32.17
N PRO A 194 13.76 -2.30 -33.01
CA PRO A 194 15.02 -2.68 -33.69
C PRO A 194 15.67 -1.55 -34.48
N VAL A 195 14.87 -0.66 -35.06
CA VAL A 195 15.39 0.52 -35.82
C VAL A 195 16.04 1.54 -34.90
N ASP A 196 15.51 1.69 -33.67
CA ASP A 196 16.03 2.65 -32.70
C ASP A 196 17.23 2.07 -31.91
N ALA A 197 17.45 0.76 -32.00
CA ALA A 197 18.56 0.07 -31.37
C ALA A 197 19.85 0.07 -32.21
N GLU A 198 19.77 0.45 -33.50
CA GLU A 198 20.90 0.60 -34.45
C GLU A 198 21.56 2.00 -34.30
#